data_e7067ffff66ceabcc56feeea71df615f
#
_entry.id   e7067ffff66ceabcc56feeea71df615f
#
_cell.length_a   1.000
_cell.length_b   1.000
_cell.length_c   1.000
_cell.angle_alpha   90.00
_cell.angle_beta   90.00
_cell.angle_gamma   90.00
#
_symmetry.space_group_name_H-M   'P 1'
#
loop_
_entity.id
_entity.type
_entity.pdbx_description
1 polymer ?
#
loop_
_entity_poly.entity_id
_entity_poly.type
_entity_poly.pdbx_seq_one_letter_code
_entity_poly.pdbx_strand_id
1 'polypeptide(L)'
;MTLDQFARSHPRLFDGGIRLDRWPATAWLALQAAALAPTWVWMARRLQDGSDDPLGLLALAALACLVWSQRHALRAAPRLGWLALAGAGTVAATLLRTGIGPLPAWPPLATGLIAVLALAAGLLAFLPRQVAKLPVLGLAVLALPLLSSLQFYAGYPLRIVTAEASRWLLAPGFSVLREGSSLLVDGRLVIVDAPCSGVQMAWLGYFCACVVALWARHGDRRFLARLPAVGLLVLGGNVLRNSVLVGFEGAGHALAPWLHQAVGLAALALVCGAIAWLMAPARRPRPAPSLAVPGLITAPGARHVDTALS
;
A
#
# COMPACT_ATOMS: atom_id res chain seq x y z
N MET A 1 -17.39 -41.82 -27.26
CA MET A 1 -16.42 -42.01 -26.15
C MET A 1 -16.10 -40.63 -25.61
N THR A 2 -16.54 -40.30 -24.38
CA THR A 2 -16.30 -39.01 -23.76
C THR A 2 -14.89 -38.99 -23.14
N LEU A 3 -14.30 -37.78 -22.94
CA LEU A 3 -13.01 -37.62 -22.28
C LEU A 3 -12.94 -38.31 -20.91
N ASP A 4 -14.07 -38.37 -20.18
CA ASP A 4 -14.20 -39.08 -18.90
C ASP A 4 -14.14 -40.61 -19.05
N GLN A 5 -14.61 -41.15 -20.15
CA GLN A 5 -14.52 -42.61 -20.43
C GLN A 5 -13.11 -42.99 -20.84
N PHE A 6 -12.41 -42.13 -21.61
CA PHE A 6 -11.02 -42.33 -21.99
C PHE A 6 -10.07 -42.23 -20.78
N ALA A 7 -10.30 -41.24 -19.88
CA ALA A 7 -9.52 -41.09 -18.66
C ALA A 7 -9.65 -42.27 -17.70
N ARG A 8 -10.86 -42.88 -17.60
CA ARG A 8 -11.10 -44.09 -16.78
C ARG A 8 -10.50 -45.37 -17.37
N SER A 9 -10.35 -45.44 -18.68
CA SER A 9 -9.77 -46.61 -19.34
C SER A 9 -8.26 -46.61 -19.37
N HIS A 10 -7.60 -45.44 -19.10
CA HIS A 10 -6.15 -45.30 -19.12
C HIS A 10 -5.62 -44.59 -17.88
N PRO A 11 -5.82 -45.11 -16.65
CA PRO A 11 -5.44 -44.46 -15.42
C PRO A 11 -3.94 -44.16 -15.34
N ARG A 12 -3.10 -45.00 -15.91
CA ARG A 12 -1.62 -44.83 -15.90
C ARG A 12 -1.10 -43.64 -16.70
N LEU A 13 -1.86 -43.13 -17.67
CA LEU A 13 -1.47 -41.95 -18.43
C LEU A 13 -1.71 -40.66 -17.64
N PHE A 14 -2.57 -40.70 -16.63
CA PHE A 14 -2.93 -39.55 -15.80
C PHE A 14 -2.35 -39.61 -14.37
N ASP A 15 -1.84 -40.78 -13.94
CA ASP A 15 -1.25 -40.96 -12.60
C ASP A 15 0.18 -40.38 -12.45
N GLY A 16 0.85 -40.05 -13.54
CA GLY A 16 2.17 -39.40 -13.54
C GLY A 16 2.12 -37.86 -13.56
N GLY A 17 0.93 -37.27 -13.63
CA GLY A 17 0.78 -35.81 -13.62
C GLY A 17 1.13 -35.22 -12.27
N ILE A 18 1.91 -34.15 -12.27
CA ILE A 18 2.16 -33.32 -11.09
C ILE A 18 0.79 -32.90 -10.54
N ARG A 19 0.41 -33.43 -9.36
CA ARG A 19 -0.85 -33.08 -8.70
C ARG A 19 -0.77 -31.65 -8.16
N LEU A 20 -1.00 -30.69 -9.02
CA LEU A 20 -0.96 -29.24 -8.73
C LEU A 20 -1.99 -28.83 -7.66
N ASP A 21 -3.07 -29.62 -7.49
CA ASP A 21 -4.09 -29.45 -6.45
C ASP A 21 -3.54 -29.63 -5.02
N ARG A 22 -2.40 -30.32 -4.86
CA ARG A 22 -1.72 -30.55 -3.57
C ARG A 22 -0.67 -29.51 -3.23
N TRP A 23 -0.35 -28.59 -4.14
CA TRP A 23 0.67 -27.60 -3.89
C TRP A 23 0.21 -26.59 -2.85
N PRO A 24 1.06 -26.25 -1.86
CA PRO A 24 0.74 -25.21 -0.89
C PRO A 24 0.66 -23.86 -1.58
N ALA A 25 -0.20 -22.96 -1.06
CA ALA A 25 -0.36 -21.60 -1.58
C ALA A 25 0.99 -20.87 -1.75
N THR A 26 1.92 -21.08 -0.84
CA THR A 26 3.28 -20.50 -0.88
C THR A 26 4.08 -20.96 -2.10
N ALA A 27 3.93 -22.21 -2.54
CA ALA A 27 4.62 -22.71 -3.74
C ALA A 27 4.08 -22.04 -5.01
N TRP A 28 2.77 -21.85 -5.10
CA TRP A 28 2.14 -21.10 -6.21
C TRP A 28 2.63 -19.66 -6.27
N LEU A 29 2.69 -18.97 -5.12
CA LEU A 29 3.18 -17.59 -5.04
C LEU A 29 4.66 -17.50 -5.38
N ALA A 30 5.47 -18.47 -4.94
CA ALA A 30 6.90 -18.54 -5.28
C ALA A 30 7.11 -18.78 -6.79
N LEU A 31 6.31 -19.67 -7.40
CA LEU A 31 6.36 -19.92 -8.84
C LEU A 31 5.99 -18.66 -9.64
N GLN A 32 4.93 -17.96 -9.23
CA GLN A 32 4.53 -16.70 -9.86
C GLN A 32 5.61 -15.62 -9.70
N ALA A 33 6.19 -15.48 -8.51
CA ALA A 33 7.29 -14.55 -8.29
C ALA A 33 8.50 -14.91 -9.18
N ALA A 34 8.85 -16.19 -9.30
CA ALA A 34 9.92 -16.64 -10.20
C ALA A 34 9.60 -16.34 -11.67
N ALA A 35 8.35 -16.51 -12.12
CA ALA A 35 7.93 -16.18 -13.49
C ALA A 35 8.05 -14.68 -13.79
N LEU A 36 8.00 -13.83 -12.79
CA LEU A 36 8.20 -12.37 -12.90
C LEU A 36 9.68 -11.94 -12.73
N ALA A 37 10.64 -12.87 -12.76
CA ALA A 37 12.07 -12.59 -12.63
C ALA A 37 12.58 -11.44 -13.51
N PRO A 38 12.17 -11.29 -14.78
CA PRO A 38 12.61 -10.15 -15.62
C PRO A 38 12.24 -8.79 -15.01
N THR A 39 11.12 -8.71 -14.29
CA THR A 39 10.70 -7.48 -13.59
C THR A 39 11.61 -7.21 -12.39
N TRP A 40 11.91 -8.23 -11.59
CA TRP A 40 12.80 -8.08 -10.43
C TRP A 40 14.21 -7.69 -10.83
N VAL A 41 14.75 -8.28 -11.91
CA VAL A 41 16.06 -7.90 -12.45
C VAL A 41 16.06 -6.44 -12.89
N TRP A 42 15.04 -5.98 -13.58
CA TRP A 42 14.93 -4.57 -13.95
C TRP A 42 14.85 -3.64 -12.73
N MET A 43 14.03 -3.97 -11.75
CA MET A 43 13.93 -3.19 -10.49
C MET A 43 15.28 -3.14 -9.77
N ALA A 44 15.97 -4.30 -9.65
CA ALA A 44 17.26 -4.36 -9.00
C ALA A 44 18.32 -3.50 -9.72
N ARG A 45 18.34 -3.48 -11.05
CA ARG A 45 19.23 -2.62 -11.83
C ARG A 45 19.00 -1.13 -11.54
N ARG A 46 17.73 -0.70 -11.49
CA ARG A 46 17.40 0.69 -11.15
C ARG A 46 17.82 1.10 -9.73
N LEU A 47 17.90 0.17 -8.81
CA LEU A 47 18.44 0.43 -7.46
C LEU A 47 19.98 0.49 -7.47
N GLN A 48 20.62 -0.37 -8.31
CA GLN A 48 22.09 -0.43 -8.40
C GLN A 48 22.70 0.76 -9.14
N ASP A 49 22.03 1.26 -10.17
CA ASP A 49 22.49 2.42 -10.95
C ASP A 49 22.13 3.77 -10.30
N GLY A 50 21.48 3.74 -9.14
CA GLY A 50 21.09 4.94 -8.40
C GLY A 50 19.98 5.75 -9.08
N SER A 51 19.30 5.18 -10.09
CA SER A 51 18.23 5.89 -10.81
C SER A 51 16.93 5.97 -10.02
N ASP A 52 16.81 5.25 -8.90
CA ASP A 52 15.64 5.34 -8.01
C ASP A 52 16.01 4.99 -6.55
N ASP A 53 15.18 5.45 -5.61
CA ASP A 53 15.34 5.16 -4.19
C ASP A 53 14.88 3.74 -3.84
N PRO A 54 15.50 3.09 -2.81
CA PRO A 54 15.18 1.72 -2.41
C PRO A 54 13.84 1.59 -1.64
N LEU A 55 13.01 2.63 -1.60
CA LEU A 55 11.74 2.63 -0.85
C LEU A 55 10.80 1.51 -1.28
N GLY A 56 10.81 1.13 -2.56
CA GLY A 56 10.00 0.00 -3.06
C GLY A 56 10.26 -1.32 -2.32
N LEU A 57 11.46 -1.51 -1.78
CA LEU A 57 11.79 -2.69 -0.96
C LEU A 57 11.00 -2.73 0.35
N LEU A 58 10.66 -1.57 0.94
CA LEU A 58 9.80 -1.52 2.14
C LEU A 58 8.40 -2.04 1.83
N ALA A 59 7.86 -1.70 0.67
CA ALA A 59 6.55 -2.18 0.25
C ALA A 59 6.55 -3.69 -0.03
N LEU A 60 7.61 -4.22 -0.67
CA LEU A 60 7.79 -5.66 -0.84
C LEU A 60 7.94 -6.37 0.50
N ALA A 61 8.73 -5.83 1.44
CA ALA A 61 8.88 -6.36 2.78
C ALA A 61 7.54 -6.38 3.54
N ALA A 62 6.73 -5.31 3.43
CA ALA A 62 5.40 -5.27 4.04
C ALA A 62 4.46 -6.34 3.45
N LEU A 63 4.49 -6.57 2.14
CA LEU A 63 3.74 -7.66 1.50
C LEU A 63 4.23 -9.03 1.97
N ALA A 64 5.54 -9.24 2.06
CA ALA A 64 6.12 -10.47 2.59
C ALA A 64 5.72 -10.71 4.06
N CYS A 65 5.78 -9.67 4.90
CA CYS A 65 5.31 -9.72 6.29
C CYS A 65 3.81 -10.05 6.38
N LEU A 66 2.99 -9.49 5.48
CA LEU A 66 1.56 -9.83 5.41
C LEU A 66 1.37 -11.32 5.11
N VAL A 67 2.05 -11.86 4.09
CA VAL A 67 1.97 -13.29 3.75
C VAL A 67 2.44 -14.15 4.93
N TRP A 68 3.56 -13.78 5.55
CA TRP A 68 4.10 -14.49 6.71
C TRP A 68 3.13 -14.49 7.88
N SER A 69 2.53 -13.34 8.21
CA SER A 69 1.54 -13.23 9.30
C SER A 69 0.27 -14.02 9.04
N GLN A 70 -0.10 -14.20 7.78
CA GLN A 70 -1.30 -14.93 7.35
C GLN A 70 -1.01 -16.37 6.90
N ARG A 71 0.22 -16.89 7.01
CA ARG A 71 0.63 -18.17 6.44
C ARG A 71 -0.23 -19.36 6.85
N HIS A 72 -0.75 -19.37 8.08
CA HIS A 72 -1.63 -20.42 8.59
C HIS A 72 -3.11 -20.22 8.21
N ALA A 73 -3.46 -19.02 7.77
CA ALA A 73 -4.82 -18.66 7.34
C ALA A 73 -4.95 -18.58 5.81
N LEU A 74 -3.88 -18.88 5.06
CA LEU A 74 -3.94 -18.94 3.61
C LEU A 74 -4.92 -20.03 3.18
N ARG A 75 -5.69 -19.72 2.14
CA ARG A 75 -6.70 -20.62 1.61
C ARG A 75 -6.04 -21.77 0.85
N ALA A 76 -6.46 -23.00 1.13
CA ALA A 76 -6.06 -24.17 0.34
C ALA A 76 -6.59 -24.09 -1.09
N ALA A 77 -7.87 -23.66 -1.27
CA ALA A 77 -8.47 -23.45 -2.58
C ALA A 77 -8.42 -21.95 -2.96
N PRO A 78 -7.71 -21.58 -4.04
CA PRO A 78 -7.60 -20.20 -4.50
C PRO A 78 -8.93 -19.66 -5.03
N ARG A 79 -9.10 -18.35 -5.02
CA ARG A 79 -10.21 -17.68 -5.72
C ARG A 79 -9.88 -17.62 -7.20
N LEU A 80 -10.63 -18.38 -8.02
CA LEU A 80 -10.34 -18.58 -9.44
C LEU A 80 -10.25 -17.26 -10.24
N GLY A 81 -11.14 -16.29 -9.98
CA GLY A 81 -11.08 -14.99 -10.68
C GLY A 81 -9.76 -14.24 -10.43
N TRP A 82 -9.26 -14.23 -9.18
CA TRP A 82 -7.98 -13.62 -8.85
C TRP A 82 -6.80 -14.42 -9.40
N LEU A 83 -6.90 -15.76 -9.41
CA LEU A 83 -5.87 -16.62 -10.00
C LEU A 83 -5.79 -16.43 -11.52
N ALA A 84 -6.93 -16.30 -12.20
CA ALA A 84 -6.98 -16.01 -13.63
C ALA A 84 -6.35 -14.65 -13.95
N LEU A 85 -6.65 -13.60 -13.15
CA LEU A 85 -6.03 -12.29 -13.28
C LEU A 85 -4.51 -12.36 -13.04
N ALA A 86 -4.08 -13.13 -12.04
CA ALA A 86 -2.66 -13.33 -11.75
C ALA A 86 -1.94 -14.00 -12.92
N GLY A 87 -2.50 -15.07 -13.48
CA GLY A 87 -1.95 -15.78 -14.62
C GLY A 87 -1.92 -14.90 -15.89
N ALA A 88 -3.06 -14.31 -16.25
CA ALA A 88 -3.18 -13.43 -17.41
C ALA A 88 -2.22 -12.22 -17.30
N GLY A 89 -2.16 -11.59 -16.12
CA GLY A 89 -1.26 -10.46 -15.88
C GLY A 89 0.22 -10.86 -15.94
N THR A 90 0.59 -12.04 -15.43
CA THR A 90 1.97 -12.55 -15.51
C THR A 90 2.37 -12.79 -16.98
N VAL A 91 1.50 -13.43 -17.76
CA VAL A 91 1.72 -13.66 -19.20
C VAL A 91 1.81 -12.33 -19.94
N ALA A 92 0.87 -11.41 -19.71
CA ALA A 92 0.86 -10.10 -20.35
C ALA A 92 2.13 -9.30 -20.02
N ALA A 93 2.56 -9.25 -18.74
CA ALA A 93 3.77 -8.55 -18.35
C ALA A 93 5.01 -9.10 -19.09
N THR A 94 5.09 -10.43 -19.23
CA THR A 94 6.21 -11.08 -19.92
C THR A 94 6.18 -10.82 -21.42
N LEU A 95 5.04 -11.00 -22.09
CA LEU A 95 4.90 -10.82 -23.54
C LEU A 95 5.14 -9.35 -23.94
N LEU A 96 4.54 -8.40 -23.21
CA LEU A 96 4.71 -6.96 -23.50
C LEU A 96 6.14 -6.47 -23.22
N ARG A 97 6.85 -7.11 -22.27
CA ARG A 97 8.26 -6.78 -22.01
C ARG A 97 9.19 -7.28 -23.11
N THR A 98 8.97 -8.49 -23.61
CA THR A 98 9.84 -9.10 -24.62
C THR A 98 9.56 -8.60 -26.03
N GLY A 99 8.39 -8.03 -26.30
CA GLY A 99 8.00 -7.57 -27.65
C GLY A 99 7.89 -8.73 -28.63
N ILE A 100 7.39 -9.90 -28.22
CA ILE A 100 7.23 -11.07 -29.09
C ILE A 100 6.06 -10.84 -30.07
N GLY A 101 6.35 -11.05 -31.36
CA GLY A 101 5.36 -10.93 -32.45
C GLY A 101 5.22 -9.48 -32.94
N PRO A 102 4.01 -9.08 -33.41
CA PRO A 102 3.78 -7.74 -33.98
C PRO A 102 3.67 -6.64 -32.90
N LEU A 103 3.71 -6.99 -31.61
CA LEU A 103 3.60 -6.04 -30.52
C LEU A 103 4.98 -5.45 -30.18
N PRO A 104 5.15 -4.12 -30.20
CA PRO A 104 6.38 -3.49 -29.75
C PRO A 104 6.58 -3.73 -28.25
N ALA A 105 7.84 -3.78 -27.82
CA ALA A 105 8.15 -3.84 -26.39
C ALA A 105 7.62 -2.59 -25.65
N TRP A 106 6.90 -2.81 -24.57
CA TRP A 106 6.35 -1.73 -23.76
C TRP A 106 7.39 -1.16 -22.79
N PRO A 107 7.21 0.11 -22.36
CA PRO A 107 8.08 0.70 -21.35
C PRO A 107 8.17 -0.19 -20.10
N PRO A 108 9.38 -0.36 -19.52
CA PRO A 108 9.59 -1.24 -18.36
C PRO A 108 8.72 -0.91 -17.14
N LEU A 109 8.41 0.37 -16.94
CA LEU A 109 7.54 0.79 -15.85
C LEU A 109 6.09 0.30 -16.04
N ALA A 110 5.57 0.35 -17.28
CA ALA A 110 4.21 -0.12 -17.57
C ALA A 110 4.10 -1.65 -17.42
N THR A 111 5.08 -2.40 -17.96
CA THR A 111 5.13 -3.86 -17.78
C THR A 111 5.38 -4.24 -16.33
N GLY A 112 6.16 -3.45 -15.59
CA GLY A 112 6.37 -3.58 -14.15
C GLY A 112 5.07 -3.39 -13.36
N LEU A 113 4.25 -2.40 -13.72
CA LEU A 113 2.95 -2.18 -13.09
C LEU A 113 2.03 -3.40 -13.28
N ILE A 114 1.95 -3.94 -14.49
CA ILE A 114 1.18 -5.16 -14.75
C ILE A 114 1.71 -6.32 -13.92
N ALA A 115 3.03 -6.48 -13.82
CA ALA A 115 3.66 -7.55 -13.08
C ALA A 115 3.36 -7.49 -11.57
N VAL A 116 3.49 -6.31 -10.93
CA VAL A 116 3.22 -6.18 -9.49
C VAL A 116 1.72 -6.30 -9.18
N LEU A 117 0.84 -5.84 -10.07
CA LEU A 117 -0.61 -6.05 -9.94
C LEU A 117 -0.99 -7.53 -10.14
N ALA A 118 -0.32 -8.24 -11.04
CA ALA A 118 -0.47 -9.69 -11.21
C ALA A 118 -0.02 -10.43 -9.94
N LEU A 119 1.12 -10.05 -9.35
CA LEU A 119 1.57 -10.61 -8.08
C LEU A 119 0.55 -10.34 -6.96
N ALA A 120 0.04 -9.12 -6.85
CA ALA A 120 -0.99 -8.77 -5.88
C ALA A 120 -2.29 -9.58 -6.09
N ALA A 121 -2.68 -9.82 -7.34
CA ALA A 121 -3.81 -10.69 -7.67
C ALA A 121 -3.56 -12.13 -7.19
N GLY A 122 -2.35 -12.65 -7.39
CA GLY A 122 -1.93 -13.95 -6.85
C GLY A 122 -2.02 -14.00 -5.31
N LEU A 123 -1.49 -13.00 -4.63
CA LEU A 123 -1.63 -12.87 -3.18
C LEU A 123 -3.11 -12.87 -2.77
N LEU A 124 -3.93 -12.05 -3.42
CA LEU A 124 -5.34 -11.94 -3.15
C LEU A 124 -6.11 -13.23 -3.46
N ALA A 125 -5.63 -14.10 -4.36
CA ALA A 125 -6.25 -15.39 -4.62
C ALA A 125 -6.22 -16.30 -3.38
N PHE A 126 -5.14 -16.27 -2.61
CA PHE A 126 -4.91 -17.14 -1.45
C PHE A 126 -5.17 -16.45 -0.10
N LEU A 127 -5.11 -15.12 -0.01
CA LEU A 127 -5.37 -14.40 1.24
C LEU A 127 -6.83 -14.58 1.72
N PRO A 128 -7.06 -14.57 3.05
CA PRO A 128 -8.40 -14.59 3.63
C PRO A 128 -9.30 -13.46 3.09
N ARG A 129 -10.61 -13.69 3.02
CA ARG A 129 -11.56 -12.68 2.51
C ARG A 129 -11.62 -11.41 3.35
N GLN A 130 -11.22 -11.49 4.62
CA GLN A 130 -11.19 -10.36 5.55
C GLN A 130 -10.06 -9.37 5.26
N VAL A 131 -9.03 -9.78 4.53
CA VAL A 131 -7.93 -8.89 4.13
C VAL A 131 -8.43 -7.93 3.04
N ALA A 132 -8.31 -6.64 3.29
CA ALA A 132 -8.70 -5.60 2.35
C ALA A 132 -7.81 -5.66 1.09
N LYS A 133 -8.42 -5.49 -0.08
CA LYS A 133 -7.75 -5.64 -1.37
C LYS A 133 -6.97 -4.39 -1.75
N LEU A 134 -7.57 -3.21 -1.54
CA LEU A 134 -7.00 -1.93 -1.97
C LEU A 134 -5.65 -1.62 -1.31
N PRO A 135 -5.45 -1.82 0.02
CA PRO A 135 -4.13 -1.64 0.61
C PRO A 135 -3.08 -2.62 0.07
N VAL A 136 -3.46 -3.88 -0.25
CA VAL A 136 -2.54 -4.85 -0.87
C VAL A 136 -2.13 -4.39 -2.27
N LEU A 137 -3.10 -3.93 -3.09
CA LEU A 137 -2.82 -3.36 -4.41
C LEU A 137 -1.97 -2.08 -4.30
N GLY A 138 -2.26 -1.22 -3.31
CA GLY A 138 -1.48 -0.02 -3.04
C GLY A 138 -0.02 -0.33 -2.72
N LEU A 139 0.25 -1.29 -1.83
CA LEU A 139 1.61 -1.74 -1.53
C LEU A 139 2.30 -2.33 -2.76
N ALA A 140 1.59 -3.09 -3.60
CA ALA A 140 2.17 -3.62 -4.83
C ALA A 140 2.58 -2.51 -5.80
N VAL A 141 1.76 -1.47 -5.96
CA VAL A 141 2.11 -0.30 -6.79
C VAL A 141 3.30 0.46 -6.19
N LEU A 142 3.32 0.66 -4.86
CA LEU A 142 4.42 1.31 -4.16
C LEU A 142 5.72 0.50 -4.17
N ALA A 143 5.67 -0.80 -4.47
CA ALA A 143 6.86 -1.62 -4.65
C ALA A 143 7.66 -1.28 -5.93
N LEU A 144 7.03 -0.61 -6.89
CA LEU A 144 7.71 -0.17 -8.10
C LEU A 144 8.70 0.97 -7.82
N PRO A 145 9.80 1.05 -8.60
CA PRO A 145 10.71 2.20 -8.60
C PRO A 145 10.01 3.39 -9.28
N LEU A 146 9.15 4.08 -8.52
CA LEU A 146 8.30 5.16 -9.02
C LEU A 146 8.83 6.55 -8.69
N LEU A 147 9.74 6.66 -7.72
CA LEU A 147 10.06 7.94 -7.10
C LEU A 147 10.66 8.93 -8.10
N SER A 148 11.60 8.48 -8.91
CA SER A 148 12.21 9.32 -9.98
C SER A 148 11.17 9.77 -11.00
N SER A 149 10.27 8.87 -11.43
CA SER A 149 9.21 9.20 -12.36
C SER A 149 8.20 10.19 -11.76
N LEU A 150 7.79 9.97 -10.52
CA LEU A 150 6.92 10.90 -9.79
C LEU A 150 7.58 12.26 -9.59
N GLN A 151 8.88 12.26 -9.27
CA GLN A 151 9.67 13.49 -9.12
C GLN A 151 9.75 14.26 -10.45
N PHE A 152 9.92 13.56 -11.57
CA PHE A 152 9.97 14.17 -12.89
C PHE A 152 8.62 14.79 -13.30
N TYR A 153 7.51 14.06 -13.18
CA TYR A 153 6.21 14.53 -13.65
C TYR A 153 5.46 15.40 -12.64
N ALA A 154 5.53 15.07 -11.36
CA ALA A 154 4.77 15.73 -10.30
C ALA A 154 5.62 16.64 -9.39
N GLY A 155 6.94 16.48 -9.40
CA GLY A 155 7.82 17.22 -8.50
C GLY A 155 7.75 18.73 -8.68
N TYR A 156 7.78 19.23 -9.91
CA TYR A 156 7.68 20.66 -10.17
C TYR A 156 6.31 21.25 -9.83
N PRO A 157 5.18 20.69 -10.28
CA PRO A 157 3.86 21.16 -9.84
C PRO A 157 3.67 21.17 -8.31
N LEU A 158 4.14 20.12 -7.64
CA LEU A 158 4.05 20.04 -6.18
C LEU A 158 4.92 21.11 -5.48
N ARG A 159 6.09 21.43 -6.02
CA ARG A 159 6.93 22.54 -5.50
C ARG A 159 6.23 23.87 -5.62
N ILE A 160 5.55 24.16 -6.77
CA ILE A 160 4.77 25.39 -6.96
C ILE A 160 3.66 25.48 -5.90
N VAL A 161 2.88 24.40 -5.71
CA VAL A 161 1.80 24.36 -4.71
C VAL A 161 2.36 24.55 -3.30
N THR A 162 3.46 23.85 -2.98
CA THR A 162 4.12 23.97 -1.67
C THR A 162 4.66 25.38 -1.43
N ALA A 163 5.33 25.98 -2.42
CA ALA A 163 5.88 27.34 -2.32
C ALA A 163 4.75 28.37 -2.14
N GLU A 164 3.64 28.25 -2.90
CA GLU A 164 2.50 29.16 -2.74
C GLU A 164 1.85 29.04 -1.36
N ALA A 165 1.62 27.81 -0.88
CA ALA A 165 1.07 27.60 0.46
C ALA A 165 2.03 28.09 1.56
N SER A 166 3.34 27.88 1.40
CA SER A 166 4.37 28.41 2.33
C SER A 166 4.42 29.93 2.33
N ARG A 167 4.24 30.58 1.16
CA ARG A 167 4.14 32.05 1.07
C ARG A 167 3.04 32.59 1.97
N TRP A 168 1.84 32.00 1.89
CA TRP A 168 0.72 32.40 2.74
C TRP A 168 0.99 32.16 4.23
N LEU A 169 1.65 31.08 4.57
CA LEU A 169 1.96 30.73 5.96
C LEU A 169 3.03 31.67 6.56
N LEU A 170 3.99 32.13 5.76
CA LEU A 170 5.07 33.02 6.17
C LEU A 170 4.68 34.51 6.12
N ALA A 171 3.70 34.91 5.32
CA ALA A 171 3.30 36.31 5.12
C ALA A 171 3.00 37.11 6.41
N PRO A 172 2.51 36.53 7.53
CA PRO A 172 2.30 37.30 8.75
C PRO A 172 3.58 37.79 9.41
N GLY A 173 4.75 37.18 9.14
CA GLY A 173 6.03 37.52 9.78
C GLY A 173 7.12 38.02 8.84
N PHE A 174 6.94 37.85 7.53
CA PHE A 174 7.95 38.16 6.52
C PHE A 174 7.34 38.78 5.27
N SER A 175 8.13 39.60 4.56
CA SER A 175 7.78 40.03 3.20
C SER A 175 8.13 38.91 2.23
N VAL A 176 7.12 38.19 1.70
CA VAL A 176 7.33 37.01 0.87
C VAL A 176 6.74 37.17 -0.52
N LEU A 177 7.58 37.10 -1.54
CA LEU A 177 7.18 37.04 -2.96
C LEU A 177 7.55 35.65 -3.51
N ARG A 178 6.69 35.12 -4.39
CA ARG A 178 6.94 33.83 -5.04
C ARG A 178 7.31 34.02 -6.51
N GLU A 179 8.40 33.39 -6.93
CA GLU A 179 8.82 33.31 -8.32
C GLU A 179 8.99 31.82 -8.72
N GLY A 180 8.01 31.29 -9.46
CA GLY A 180 8.00 29.86 -9.80
C GLY A 180 7.93 28.97 -8.55
N SER A 181 8.94 28.14 -8.32
CA SER A 181 9.10 27.30 -7.12
C SER A 181 10.01 27.92 -6.05
N SER A 182 10.48 29.17 -6.23
CA SER A 182 11.34 29.89 -5.30
C SER A 182 10.55 30.93 -4.52
N LEU A 183 11.02 31.27 -3.32
CA LEU A 183 10.46 32.28 -2.45
C LEU A 183 11.52 33.36 -2.18
N LEU A 184 11.17 34.61 -2.41
CA LEU A 184 11.95 35.76 -1.99
C LEU A 184 11.44 36.22 -0.63
N VAL A 185 12.20 36.01 0.44
CA VAL A 185 11.84 36.31 1.82
C VAL A 185 12.74 37.43 2.33
N ASP A 186 12.15 38.60 2.62
CA ASP A 186 12.88 39.81 3.05
C ASP A 186 14.08 40.13 2.15
N GLY A 187 13.92 39.99 0.82
CA GLY A 187 14.95 40.24 -0.16
C GLY A 187 15.94 39.08 -0.38
N ARG A 188 15.81 37.96 0.31
CA ARG A 188 16.66 36.77 0.14
C ARG A 188 15.92 35.70 -0.68
N LEU A 189 16.59 35.21 -1.73
CA LEU A 189 16.04 34.13 -2.56
C LEU A 189 16.29 32.78 -1.88
N VAL A 190 15.21 32.08 -1.57
CA VAL A 190 15.22 30.71 -1.04
C VAL A 190 14.59 29.79 -2.08
N ILE A 191 15.37 28.80 -2.54
CA ILE A 191 14.91 27.87 -3.56
C ILE A 191 14.29 26.64 -2.87
N VAL A 192 13.07 26.29 -3.29
CA VAL A 192 12.44 25.04 -2.86
C VAL A 192 12.96 23.90 -3.73
N ASP A 193 13.95 23.20 -3.22
CA ASP A 193 14.67 22.13 -3.92
C ASP A 193 13.85 20.88 -4.20
N ALA A 194 14.36 19.99 -5.07
CA ALA A 194 13.71 18.75 -5.43
C ALA A 194 13.35 17.84 -4.22
N PRO A 195 14.19 17.68 -3.17
CA PRO A 195 13.83 16.96 -1.96
C PRO A 195 12.65 17.57 -1.18
N CYS A 196 12.39 18.87 -1.38
CA CYS A 196 11.29 19.60 -0.75
C CYS A 196 9.96 19.53 -1.54
N SER A 197 9.93 18.82 -2.67
CA SER A 197 8.71 18.64 -3.48
C SER A 197 7.57 17.91 -2.76
N GLY A 198 7.89 17.13 -1.72
CA GLY A 198 6.94 16.30 -0.99
C GLY A 198 6.64 14.93 -1.62
N VAL A 199 7.23 14.59 -2.77
CA VAL A 199 7.00 13.29 -3.44
C VAL A 199 7.41 12.12 -2.55
N GLN A 200 8.58 12.19 -1.91
CA GLN A 200 9.04 11.17 -0.98
C GLN A 200 8.14 11.06 0.25
N MET A 201 7.69 12.20 0.80
CA MET A 201 6.74 12.23 1.91
C MET A 201 5.38 11.65 1.51
N ALA A 202 4.93 11.88 0.27
CA ALA A 202 3.71 11.27 -0.26
C ALA A 202 3.84 9.75 -0.36
N TRP A 203 4.96 9.25 -0.90
CA TRP A 203 5.22 7.81 -0.97
C TRP A 203 5.16 7.17 0.43
N LEU A 204 5.88 7.72 1.41
CA LEU A 204 5.93 7.22 2.79
C LEU A 204 4.56 7.34 3.49
N GLY A 205 3.82 8.43 3.25
CA GLY A 205 2.48 8.62 3.80
C GLY A 205 1.47 7.59 3.29
N TYR A 206 1.43 7.35 1.99
CA TYR A 206 0.55 6.33 1.40
C TYR A 206 0.98 4.91 1.77
N PHE A 207 2.29 4.64 1.89
CA PHE A 207 2.82 3.40 2.44
C PHE A 207 2.32 3.17 3.88
N CYS A 208 2.47 4.17 4.75
CA CYS A 208 1.97 4.13 6.12
C CYS A 208 0.45 3.87 6.16
N ALA A 209 -0.32 4.56 5.32
CA ALA A 209 -1.77 4.35 5.22
C ALA A 209 -2.14 2.91 4.85
N CYS A 210 -1.44 2.30 3.87
CA CYS A 210 -1.67 0.91 3.47
C CYS A 210 -1.35 -0.06 4.60
N VAL A 211 -0.19 0.09 5.25
CA VAL A 211 0.26 -0.79 6.34
C VAL A 211 -0.70 -0.71 7.54
N VAL A 212 -1.03 0.51 7.97
CA VAL A 212 -1.95 0.71 9.12
C VAL A 212 -3.35 0.21 8.81
N ALA A 213 -3.85 0.42 7.58
CA ALA A 213 -5.16 -0.10 7.17
C ALA A 213 -5.22 -1.63 7.22
N LEU A 214 -4.16 -2.33 6.80
CA LEU A 214 -4.06 -3.79 6.89
C LEU A 214 -3.99 -4.25 8.35
N TRP A 215 -3.19 -3.60 9.16
CA TRP A 215 -3.07 -3.90 10.59
C TRP A 215 -4.37 -3.65 11.35
N ALA A 216 -5.04 -2.52 11.08
CA ALA A 216 -6.34 -2.16 11.67
C ALA A 216 -7.53 -2.93 11.06
N ARG A 217 -7.28 -3.81 10.08
CA ARG A 217 -8.30 -4.62 9.36
C ARG A 217 -9.43 -3.77 8.77
N HIS A 218 -9.10 -2.61 8.18
CA HIS A 218 -10.09 -1.79 7.50
C HIS A 218 -10.60 -2.48 6.24
N GLY A 219 -11.90 -2.29 5.96
CA GLY A 219 -12.47 -2.65 4.66
C GLY A 219 -12.08 -1.63 3.57
N ASP A 220 -12.14 -2.08 2.31
CA ASP A 220 -11.74 -1.29 1.14
C ASP A 220 -12.43 0.08 1.06
N ARG A 221 -13.74 0.16 1.33
CA ARG A 221 -14.50 1.43 1.31
C ARG A 221 -13.95 2.44 2.32
N ARG A 222 -13.67 1.99 3.54
CA ARG A 222 -13.17 2.88 4.60
C ARG A 222 -11.76 3.34 4.31
N PHE A 223 -10.93 2.49 3.76
CA PHE A 223 -9.59 2.83 3.30
C PHE A 223 -9.66 3.91 2.20
N LEU A 224 -10.43 3.65 1.14
CA LEU A 224 -10.56 4.58 0.01
C LEU A 224 -11.08 5.95 0.44
N ALA A 225 -12.09 5.99 1.31
CA ALA A 225 -12.67 7.24 1.81
C ALA A 225 -11.67 8.11 2.61
N ARG A 226 -10.60 7.52 3.14
CA ARG A 226 -9.57 8.23 3.92
C ARG A 226 -8.36 8.68 3.09
N LEU A 227 -8.17 8.13 1.88
CA LEU A 227 -7.03 8.49 1.03
C LEU A 227 -6.93 10.00 0.71
N PRO A 228 -8.02 10.75 0.44
CA PRO A 228 -7.93 12.19 0.25
C PRO A 228 -7.40 12.92 1.49
N ALA A 229 -7.84 12.52 2.69
CA ALA A 229 -7.33 13.08 3.94
C ALA A 229 -5.84 12.74 4.16
N VAL A 230 -5.39 11.55 3.77
CA VAL A 230 -3.95 11.22 3.75
C VAL A 230 -3.18 12.16 2.84
N GLY A 231 -3.68 12.43 1.62
CA GLY A 231 -3.07 13.38 0.70
C GLY A 231 -2.97 14.79 1.28
N LEU A 232 -4.02 15.26 1.96
CA LEU A 232 -4.02 16.57 2.63
C LEU A 232 -3.03 16.63 3.80
N LEU A 233 -2.91 15.57 4.59
CA LEU A 233 -1.91 15.48 5.68
C LEU A 233 -0.48 15.51 5.13
N VAL A 234 -0.22 14.80 4.04
CA VAL A 234 1.08 14.80 3.36
C VAL A 234 1.41 16.20 2.83
N LEU A 235 0.47 16.82 2.10
CA LEU A 235 0.66 18.16 1.55
C LEU A 235 0.88 19.18 2.68
N GLY A 236 0.03 19.18 3.70
CA GLY A 236 0.14 20.08 4.85
C GLY A 236 1.45 19.90 5.62
N GLY A 237 1.88 18.65 5.84
CA GLY A 237 3.16 18.35 6.47
C GLY A 237 4.35 18.83 5.64
N ASN A 238 4.29 18.69 4.30
CA ASN A 238 5.33 19.20 3.43
C ASN A 238 5.37 20.73 3.40
N VAL A 239 4.21 21.40 3.37
CA VAL A 239 4.12 22.86 3.49
C VAL A 239 4.68 23.34 4.82
N LEU A 240 4.33 22.70 5.93
CA LEU A 240 4.86 23.05 7.26
C LEU A 240 6.39 22.89 7.30
N ARG A 241 6.90 21.74 6.84
CA ARG A 241 8.35 21.50 6.73
C ARG A 241 9.03 22.61 5.93
N ASN A 242 8.51 22.90 4.74
CA ASN A 242 9.08 23.90 3.84
C ASN A 242 9.03 25.31 4.47
N SER A 243 7.90 25.68 5.08
CA SER A 243 7.77 26.99 5.74
C SER A 243 8.74 27.16 6.90
N VAL A 244 8.98 26.12 7.71
CA VAL A 244 9.97 26.15 8.78
C VAL A 244 11.36 26.37 8.20
N LEU A 245 11.77 25.61 7.18
CA LEU A 245 13.09 25.71 6.56
C LEU A 245 13.30 27.10 5.94
N VAL A 246 12.34 27.54 5.12
CA VAL A 246 12.36 28.86 4.44
C VAL A 246 12.37 30.00 5.46
N GLY A 247 11.59 29.89 6.55
CA GLY A 247 11.56 30.91 7.60
C GLY A 247 12.92 31.07 8.30
N PHE A 248 13.62 29.99 8.59
CA PHE A 248 14.99 30.05 9.15
C PHE A 248 15.99 30.68 8.17
N GLU A 249 15.97 30.27 6.92
CA GLU A 249 16.87 30.82 5.89
C GLU A 249 16.55 32.30 5.59
N GLY A 250 15.28 32.65 5.51
CA GLY A 250 14.82 34.04 5.33
C GLY A 250 15.25 34.94 6.48
N ALA A 251 15.20 34.46 7.73
CA ALA A 251 15.69 35.15 8.90
C ALA A 251 17.24 35.29 8.96
N GLY A 252 17.95 34.77 7.95
CA GLY A 252 19.42 34.89 7.87
C GLY A 252 20.20 33.80 8.62
N HIS A 253 19.49 32.75 9.06
CA HIS A 253 20.15 31.64 9.73
C HIS A 253 20.44 30.53 8.72
N ALA A 254 21.71 30.34 8.35
CA ALA A 254 22.10 29.20 7.53
C ALA A 254 21.86 27.90 8.31
N LEU A 255 20.98 27.03 7.76
CA LEU A 255 20.67 25.75 8.39
C LEU A 255 21.82 24.75 8.20
N ALA A 256 22.36 24.25 9.29
CA ALA A 256 23.28 23.12 9.22
C ALA A 256 22.59 21.89 8.57
N PRO A 257 23.31 21.08 7.76
CA PRO A 257 22.71 19.94 7.05
C PRO A 257 21.95 18.97 7.97
N TRP A 258 22.45 18.73 9.18
CA TRP A 258 21.80 17.87 10.16
C TRP A 258 20.45 18.43 10.64
N LEU A 259 20.32 19.77 10.80
CA LEU A 259 19.09 20.42 11.24
C LEU A 259 18.03 20.37 10.12
N HIS A 260 18.44 20.55 8.87
CA HIS A 260 17.57 20.37 7.71
C HIS A 260 16.98 18.95 7.68
N GLN A 261 17.82 17.93 7.91
CA GLN A 261 17.36 16.53 8.00
C GLN A 261 16.44 16.30 9.20
N ALA A 262 16.78 16.85 10.37
CA ALA A 262 15.97 16.71 11.59
C ALA A 262 14.56 17.29 11.42
N VAL A 263 14.43 18.48 10.83
CA VAL A 263 13.12 19.10 10.49
C VAL A 263 12.34 18.20 9.53
N GLY A 264 13.02 17.65 8.53
CA GLY A 264 12.41 16.70 7.58
C GLY A 264 11.86 15.44 8.25
N LEU A 265 12.66 14.83 9.12
CA LEU A 265 12.25 13.62 9.87
C LEU A 265 11.14 13.92 10.89
N ALA A 266 11.20 15.06 11.58
CA ALA A 266 10.13 15.46 12.51
C ALA A 266 8.81 15.69 11.79
N ALA A 267 8.82 16.38 10.65
CA ALA A 267 7.62 16.57 9.83
C ALA A 267 7.06 15.24 9.31
N LEU A 268 7.93 14.34 8.84
CA LEU A 268 7.54 13.00 8.40
C LEU A 268 6.92 12.19 9.55
N ALA A 269 7.54 12.20 10.73
CA ALA A 269 7.03 11.50 11.91
C ALA A 269 5.65 12.03 12.33
N LEU A 270 5.46 13.36 12.29
CA LEU A 270 4.18 14.00 12.56
C LEU A 270 3.10 13.53 11.57
N VAL A 271 3.43 13.56 10.26
CA VAL A 271 2.50 13.14 9.20
C VAL A 271 2.16 11.65 9.33
N CYS A 272 3.14 10.78 9.51
CA CYS A 272 2.91 9.35 9.69
C CYS A 272 2.11 9.06 10.98
N GLY A 273 2.37 9.79 12.07
CA GLY A 273 1.59 9.71 13.30
C GLY A 273 0.13 10.13 13.11
N ALA A 274 -0.10 11.24 12.40
CA ALA A 274 -1.44 11.71 12.07
C ALA A 274 -2.19 10.72 11.14
N ILE A 275 -1.51 10.15 10.15
CA ILE A 275 -2.06 9.11 9.28
C ILE A 275 -2.38 7.85 10.09
N ALA A 276 -1.48 7.41 10.98
CA ALA A 276 -1.72 6.27 11.84
C ALA A 276 -2.93 6.49 12.76
N TRP A 277 -3.08 7.68 13.32
CA TRP A 277 -4.25 8.06 14.10
C TRP A 277 -5.52 8.09 13.25
N LEU A 278 -5.48 8.71 12.07
CA LEU A 278 -6.59 8.72 11.11
C LEU A 278 -7.02 7.30 10.73
N MET A 279 -6.06 6.41 10.52
CA MET A 279 -6.29 5.01 10.14
C MET A 279 -6.48 4.09 11.36
N ALA A 280 -6.41 4.57 12.61
CA ALA A 280 -6.65 3.76 13.78
C ALA A 280 -8.06 3.17 13.78
N PRO A 281 -8.25 1.94 14.33
CA PRO A 281 -9.59 1.38 14.53
C PRO A 281 -10.38 2.29 15.45
N ALA A 282 -11.64 2.61 15.10
CA ALA A 282 -12.52 3.29 16.02
C ALA A 282 -12.60 2.46 17.32
N ARG A 283 -12.28 3.07 18.46
CA ARG A 283 -12.47 2.42 19.75
C ARG A 283 -13.92 1.97 19.84
N ARG A 284 -14.17 0.67 19.83
CA ARG A 284 -15.51 0.17 20.15
C ARG A 284 -15.77 0.59 21.59
N PRO A 285 -16.92 1.26 21.90
CA PRO A 285 -17.32 1.45 23.28
C PRO A 285 -17.24 0.08 23.97
N ARG A 286 -16.58 -0.01 25.10
CA ARG A 286 -16.70 -1.21 25.93
C ARG A 286 -18.19 -1.46 26.12
N PRO A 287 -18.72 -2.68 25.86
CA PRO A 287 -20.07 -2.98 26.24
C PRO A 287 -20.19 -2.61 27.71
N ALA A 288 -21.20 -1.79 28.05
CA ALA A 288 -21.49 -1.49 29.42
C ALA A 288 -21.55 -2.83 30.20
N PRO A 289 -20.96 -2.91 31.37
CA PRO A 289 -21.09 -4.13 32.16
C PRO A 289 -22.60 -4.41 32.26
N SER A 290 -23.00 -5.56 31.74
CA SER A 290 -24.36 -6.04 31.88
C SER A 290 -24.61 -6.07 33.37
N LEU A 291 -25.46 -5.17 33.85
CA LEU A 291 -26.01 -5.26 35.19
C LEU A 291 -26.74 -6.59 35.18
N ALA A 292 -26.07 -7.64 35.65
CA ALA A 292 -26.72 -8.87 36.00
C ALA A 292 -27.74 -8.49 37.07
N VAL A 293 -29.02 -8.50 36.70
CA VAL A 293 -30.13 -8.36 37.66
C VAL A 293 -30.03 -9.60 38.57
N PRO A 294 -29.63 -9.43 39.85
CA PRO A 294 -29.62 -10.56 40.76
C PRO A 294 -31.07 -10.88 41.09
N GLY A 295 -31.49 -12.08 40.75
CA GLY A 295 -32.68 -12.67 41.32
C GLY A 295 -33.95 -12.61 40.50
N LEU A 296 -34.02 -13.38 39.41
CA LEU A 296 -35.28 -14.06 39.10
C LEU A 296 -35.14 -15.50 39.62
N ILE A 297 -35.55 -15.67 40.90
CA ILE A 297 -35.73 -16.98 41.52
C ILE A 297 -36.85 -17.65 40.74
N THR A 298 -36.52 -18.58 39.87
CA THR A 298 -37.48 -19.52 39.32
C THR A 298 -37.92 -20.43 40.46
N ALA A 299 -39.16 -20.24 40.88
CA ALA A 299 -39.79 -21.12 41.87
C ALA A 299 -39.86 -22.57 41.29
N PRO A 300 -39.38 -23.57 42.02
CA PRO A 300 -39.56 -24.96 41.67
C PRO A 300 -40.95 -25.41 42.10
N GLY A 301 -41.80 -25.87 41.17
CA GLY A 301 -42.96 -26.63 41.53
C GLY A 301 -44.27 -26.30 40.82
N ALA A 302 -44.44 -26.82 39.63
CA ALA A 302 -45.78 -27.21 39.15
C ALA A 302 -45.70 -28.69 38.74
N ARG A 303 -46.16 -29.54 39.66
CA ARG A 303 -46.36 -30.96 39.35
C ARG A 303 -47.46 -31.08 38.30
N HIS A 304 -47.13 -31.76 37.23
CA HIS A 304 -48.14 -32.32 36.31
C HIS A 304 -49.00 -33.35 37.09
N VAL A 305 -50.26 -33.07 37.18
CA VAL A 305 -51.26 -34.05 37.60
C VAL A 305 -51.76 -34.70 36.32
N ASP A 306 -51.35 -35.95 36.09
CA ASP A 306 -51.98 -36.82 35.12
C ASP A 306 -53.40 -37.12 35.55
N THR A 307 -54.40 -36.70 34.79
CA THR A 307 -55.75 -37.23 34.87
C THR A 307 -55.98 -38.10 33.64
N ALA A 308 -55.75 -39.40 33.80
CA ALA A 308 -56.37 -40.41 33.02
C ALA A 308 -57.86 -40.45 33.33
N LEU A 309 -58.72 -40.36 32.35
CA LEU A 309 -60.05 -41.00 32.35
C LEU A 309 -60.62 -41.12 30.91
N SER A 310 -60.86 -42.43 30.55
CA SER A 310 -61.79 -43.04 29.59
C SER A 310 -61.79 -42.52 28.15
#